data_19374de66d4e9de232ed1c432cbd4df0
#
_entry.id   19374de66d4e9de232ed1c432cbd4df0
#
_cell.length_a   1.000
_cell.length_b   1.000
_cell.length_c   1.000
_cell.angle_alpha   90.00
_cell.angle_beta   90.00
_cell.angle_gamma   90.00
#
_symmetry.space_group_name_H-M   'P 1'
#
loop_
_entity.id
_entity.type
_entity.pdbx_description
1 polymer ?
#
loop_
_entity_poly.entity_id
_entity_poly.type
_entity_poly.pdbx_seq_one_letter_code
_entity_poly.pdbx_strand_id
1 'polypeptide(L)'
;KPADRWTETTFEQTRLEAYRVAAGLMALGINKGDKVSLLSEGRNMWVIGELGILYAGGVNVPLSIKLEEGSDLVFRIKHSDSRFVMVSGTQLPKVRRIIGDVPAVEKVIVFDELPEYQENEIPMSEVLKLGDKFMKENPGALEERYKSIQPDDYANISYTSGTTADPKGILLTHRNYTANVEQAHSVVAIPENAVMLII
;
A
#
# COMPACT_ATOMS: atom_id res chain seq x y z
N LYS A 1 24.99 0.38 -6.48
CA LYS A 1 24.02 -0.06 -7.52
C LYS A 1 24.59 -1.22 -8.28
N PRO A 2 24.01 -2.37 -8.30
CA PRO A 2 24.13 -3.31 -9.41
C PRO A 2 22.81 -3.28 -10.18
N ALA A 3 22.80 -2.49 -11.25
CA ALA A 3 21.65 -2.35 -12.13
C ALA A 3 21.61 -3.41 -13.25
N ASP A 4 22.31 -4.53 -13.10
CA ASP A 4 22.54 -5.44 -14.23
C ASP A 4 21.74 -6.74 -14.19
N ARG A 5 20.75 -6.86 -13.29
CA ARG A 5 19.84 -8.02 -13.30
C ARG A 5 18.41 -7.60 -13.00
N TRP A 6 17.54 -7.79 -13.97
CA TRP A 6 16.11 -7.78 -13.78
C TRP A 6 15.71 -8.94 -12.86
N THR A 7 14.85 -8.69 -11.89
CA THR A 7 14.25 -9.73 -11.07
C THR A 7 12.86 -9.99 -11.62
N GLU A 8 12.59 -11.20 -12.02
CA GLU A 8 11.28 -11.62 -12.50
C GLU A 8 10.43 -12.07 -11.32
N THR A 9 9.18 -11.65 -11.31
CA THR A 9 8.16 -12.09 -10.35
C THR A 9 6.89 -12.41 -11.13
N THR A 10 6.35 -13.60 -10.96
CA THR A 10 5.10 -13.96 -11.64
C THR A 10 3.91 -13.27 -11.00
N PHE A 11 2.80 -13.14 -11.73
CA PHE A 11 1.55 -12.62 -11.19
C PHE A 11 1.07 -13.46 -10.00
N GLU A 12 1.26 -14.77 -10.05
CA GLU A 12 0.90 -15.67 -8.95
C GLU A 12 1.77 -15.42 -7.70
N GLN A 13 3.07 -15.23 -7.86
CA GLN A 13 3.95 -14.86 -6.74
C GLN A 13 3.53 -13.50 -6.16
N THR A 14 3.23 -12.51 -7.00
CA THR A 14 2.73 -11.20 -6.56
C THR A 14 1.44 -11.33 -5.76
N ARG A 15 0.50 -12.15 -6.23
CA ARG A 15 -0.77 -12.43 -5.55
C ARG A 15 -0.56 -13.08 -4.17
N LEU A 16 0.28 -14.10 -4.10
CA LEU A 16 0.58 -14.80 -2.85
C LEU A 16 1.27 -13.88 -1.84
N GLU A 17 2.24 -13.08 -2.27
CA GLU A 17 2.89 -12.08 -1.42
C GLU A 17 1.90 -11.02 -0.94
N ALA A 18 1.00 -10.53 -1.81
CA ALA A 18 -0.03 -9.59 -1.43
C ALA A 18 -1.01 -10.17 -0.38
N TYR A 19 -1.32 -11.46 -0.47
CA TYR A 19 -2.13 -12.14 0.56
C TYR A 19 -1.41 -12.20 1.90
N ARG A 20 -0.11 -12.45 1.92
CA ARG A 20 0.70 -12.43 3.14
C ARG A 20 0.73 -11.03 3.76
N VAL A 21 0.90 -9.98 2.93
CA VAL A 21 0.83 -8.58 3.39
C VAL A 21 -0.56 -8.28 3.95
N ALA A 22 -1.63 -8.63 3.25
CA ALA A 22 -3.00 -8.41 3.71
C ALA A 22 -3.27 -9.07 5.06
N ALA A 23 -2.91 -10.35 5.19
CA ALA A 23 -3.05 -11.08 6.44
C ALA A 23 -2.18 -10.49 7.57
N GLY A 24 -0.98 -10.00 7.25
CA GLY A 24 -0.11 -9.30 8.19
C GLY A 24 -0.73 -7.99 8.68
N LEU A 25 -1.33 -7.21 7.78
CA LEU A 25 -2.08 -6.01 8.15
C LEU A 25 -3.29 -6.34 9.04
N MET A 26 -4.01 -7.43 8.75
CA MET A 26 -5.10 -7.91 9.59
C MET A 26 -4.60 -8.32 10.98
N ALA A 27 -3.45 -8.99 11.06
CA ALA A 27 -2.80 -9.33 12.34
C ALA A 27 -2.38 -8.10 13.14
N LEU A 28 -2.02 -7.00 12.46
CA LEU A 28 -1.73 -5.69 13.07
C LEU A 28 -2.99 -4.89 13.40
N GLY A 29 -4.19 -5.42 13.12
CA GLY A 29 -5.45 -4.83 13.51
C GLY A 29 -6.06 -3.86 12.49
N ILE A 30 -5.68 -3.93 11.21
CA ILE A 30 -6.34 -3.14 10.18
C ILE A 30 -7.81 -3.57 10.00
N ASN A 31 -8.70 -2.60 9.93
CA ASN A 31 -10.11 -2.81 9.66
C ASN A 31 -10.45 -2.42 8.21
N LYS A 32 -11.60 -2.93 7.74
CA LYS A 32 -12.13 -2.50 6.45
C LYS A 32 -12.39 -0.99 6.47
N GLY A 33 -11.88 -0.30 5.44
CA GLY A 33 -11.99 1.15 5.30
C GLY A 33 -10.89 1.96 6.00
N ASP A 34 -10.01 1.34 6.78
CA ASP A 34 -8.82 2.01 7.31
C ASP A 34 -7.87 2.43 6.17
N LYS A 35 -7.25 3.58 6.33
CA LYS A 35 -6.36 4.14 5.31
C LYS A 35 -4.92 3.82 5.65
N VAL A 36 -4.17 3.48 4.59
CA VAL A 36 -2.74 3.22 4.65
C VAL A 36 -2.04 4.10 3.64
N SER A 37 -1.21 5.01 4.11
CA SER A 37 -0.35 5.82 3.25
C SER A 37 0.79 4.98 2.70
N LEU A 38 1.09 5.10 1.39
CA LEU A 38 2.14 4.37 0.72
C LEU A 38 3.13 5.34 0.07
N LEU A 39 4.36 5.41 0.60
CA LEU A 39 5.42 6.33 0.18
C LEU A 39 6.68 5.56 -0.22
N SER A 40 6.84 5.27 -1.51
CA SER A 40 7.99 4.54 -2.04
C SER A 40 8.19 4.83 -3.52
N GLU A 41 9.42 4.62 -3.97
CA GLU A 41 9.78 4.52 -5.38
C GLU A 41 9.06 3.34 -6.04
N GLY A 42 8.96 3.37 -7.39
CA GLY A 42 8.44 2.24 -8.17
C GLY A 42 9.28 0.99 -7.93
N ARG A 43 8.64 -0.08 -7.42
CA ARG A 43 9.27 -1.38 -7.12
C ARG A 43 8.21 -2.45 -6.91
N ASN A 44 8.56 -3.73 -7.02
CA ASN A 44 7.63 -4.83 -6.80
C ASN A 44 6.88 -4.70 -5.47
N MET A 45 7.58 -4.34 -4.39
CA MET A 45 6.97 -4.20 -3.06
C MET A 45 5.94 -3.08 -3.00
N TRP A 46 6.03 -2.05 -3.86
CA TRP A 46 5.01 -1.02 -3.97
C TRP A 46 3.67 -1.64 -4.44
N VAL A 47 3.71 -2.44 -5.52
CA VAL A 47 2.53 -3.14 -6.07
C VAL A 47 2.00 -4.17 -5.07
N ILE A 48 2.88 -4.98 -4.47
CA ILE A 48 2.51 -5.98 -3.48
C ILE A 48 1.86 -5.32 -2.26
N GLY A 49 2.41 -4.19 -1.80
CA GLY A 49 1.88 -3.41 -0.68
C GLY A 49 0.49 -2.85 -0.98
N GLU A 50 0.30 -2.21 -2.16
CA GLU A 50 -1.00 -1.72 -2.58
C GLU A 50 -2.04 -2.83 -2.63
N LEU A 51 -1.73 -3.94 -3.32
CA LEU A 51 -2.64 -5.09 -3.39
C LEU A 51 -2.93 -5.67 -2.00
N GLY A 52 -1.93 -5.73 -1.13
CA GLY A 52 -2.09 -6.18 0.26
C GLY A 52 -3.06 -5.30 1.05
N ILE A 53 -2.96 -3.98 0.90
CA ILE A 53 -3.91 -3.02 1.50
C ILE A 53 -5.33 -3.31 0.99
N LEU A 54 -5.49 -3.45 -0.33
CA LEU A 54 -6.80 -3.69 -0.94
C LEU A 54 -7.41 -5.04 -0.50
N TYR A 55 -6.62 -6.14 -0.47
CA TYR A 55 -7.10 -7.44 0.00
C TYR A 55 -7.46 -7.45 1.50
N ALA A 56 -6.79 -6.63 2.30
CA ALA A 56 -7.14 -6.42 3.70
C ALA A 56 -8.42 -5.58 3.88
N GLY A 57 -8.98 -5.04 2.79
CA GLY A 57 -10.13 -4.13 2.80
C GLY A 57 -9.76 -2.71 3.20
N GLY A 58 -8.48 -2.38 3.23
CA GLY A 58 -7.99 -1.02 3.47
C GLY A 58 -8.11 -0.12 2.24
N VAL A 59 -7.91 1.16 2.45
CA VAL A 59 -7.89 2.19 1.41
C VAL A 59 -6.45 2.65 1.20
N ASN A 60 -5.91 2.48 0.00
CA ASN A 60 -4.56 2.93 -0.33
C ASN A 60 -4.51 4.46 -0.48
N VAL A 61 -3.48 5.09 0.08
CA VAL A 61 -3.20 6.52 -0.06
C VAL A 61 -1.79 6.68 -0.65
N PRO A 62 -1.65 6.58 -1.99
CA PRO A 62 -0.35 6.69 -2.63
C PRO A 62 0.19 8.12 -2.52
N LEU A 63 1.42 8.24 -2.03
CA LEU A 63 2.10 9.50 -1.83
C LEU A 63 3.30 9.61 -2.77
N SER A 64 3.44 10.78 -3.41
CA SER A 64 4.59 11.04 -4.28
C SER A 64 5.88 11.15 -3.46
N ILE A 65 6.93 10.49 -3.92
CA ILE A 65 8.29 10.63 -3.34
C ILE A 65 8.87 12.05 -3.48
N LYS A 66 8.28 12.88 -4.35
CA LYS A 66 8.66 14.29 -4.54
C LYS A 66 8.06 15.21 -3.48
N LEU A 67 7.11 14.71 -2.66
CA LEU A 67 6.60 15.49 -1.54
C LEU A 67 7.73 15.77 -0.57
N GLU A 68 7.85 17.05 -0.22
CA GLU A 68 8.79 17.45 0.81
C GLU A 68 8.24 17.09 2.18
N GLU A 69 9.13 16.86 3.12
CA GLU A 69 8.79 16.77 4.52
C GLU A 69 8.29 18.14 5.00
N GLY A 70 7.28 18.13 5.83
CA GLY A 70 6.65 19.35 6.33
C GLY A 70 5.16 19.37 6.00
N SER A 71 4.63 20.55 5.67
CA SER A 71 3.18 20.77 5.56
C SER A 71 2.50 19.81 4.58
N ASP A 72 3.12 19.52 3.45
CA ASP A 72 2.53 18.75 2.37
C ASP A 72 2.33 17.26 2.70
N LEU A 73 3.34 16.62 3.28
CA LEU A 73 3.28 15.22 3.66
C LEU A 73 2.39 15.05 4.90
N VAL A 74 2.57 15.90 5.90
CA VAL A 74 1.74 15.93 7.12
C VAL A 74 0.27 16.14 6.77
N PHE A 75 -0.02 17.10 5.89
CA PHE A 75 -1.40 17.39 5.48
C PHE A 75 -2.07 16.13 4.90
N ARG A 76 -1.43 15.44 3.95
CA ARG A 76 -2.04 14.28 3.29
C ARG A 76 -2.27 13.11 4.23
N ILE A 77 -1.32 12.82 5.12
CA ILE A 77 -1.45 11.74 6.11
C ILE A 77 -2.58 12.07 7.10
N LYS A 78 -2.64 13.32 7.60
CA LYS A 78 -3.74 13.76 8.50
C LYS A 78 -5.08 13.78 7.80
N HIS A 79 -5.16 14.43 6.63
CA HIS A 79 -6.41 14.60 5.89
C HIS A 79 -7.00 13.27 5.42
N SER A 80 -6.16 12.30 5.10
CA SER A 80 -6.61 10.94 4.78
C SER A 80 -6.98 10.13 6.01
N ASP A 81 -6.61 10.57 7.21
CA ASP A 81 -6.75 9.80 8.45
C ASP A 81 -6.05 8.44 8.37
N SER A 82 -4.81 8.44 7.85
CA SER A 82 -4.04 7.21 7.68
C SER A 82 -3.61 6.64 9.01
N ARG A 83 -3.99 5.37 9.28
CA ARG A 83 -3.59 4.63 10.48
C ARG A 83 -2.20 4.01 10.35
N PHE A 84 -1.84 3.56 9.16
CA PHE A 84 -0.53 2.98 8.88
C PHE A 84 0.16 3.75 7.76
N VAL A 85 1.50 3.69 7.76
CA VAL A 85 2.33 4.18 6.66
C VAL A 85 3.21 3.05 6.18
N MET A 86 3.15 2.70 4.91
CA MET A 86 4.12 1.83 4.24
C MET A 86 5.16 2.70 3.52
N VAL A 87 6.44 2.43 3.75
CA VAL A 87 7.50 3.31 3.29
C VAL A 87 8.76 2.54 2.86
N SER A 88 9.45 3.01 1.80
CA SER A 88 10.80 2.53 1.49
C SER A 88 11.83 3.06 2.48
N GLY A 89 12.94 2.33 2.66
CA GLY A 89 14.04 2.78 3.51
C GLY A 89 14.60 4.14 3.06
N THR A 90 14.57 4.44 1.76
CA THR A 90 15.01 5.74 1.21
C THR A 90 14.10 6.89 1.66
N GLN A 91 12.80 6.67 1.75
CA GLN A 91 11.83 7.71 2.14
C GLN A 91 11.56 7.74 3.66
N LEU A 92 11.94 6.71 4.40
CA LEU A 92 11.73 6.61 5.84
C LEU A 92 12.22 7.84 6.65
N PRO A 93 13.37 8.46 6.33
CA PRO A 93 13.79 9.67 7.04
C PRO A 93 12.77 10.81 7.00
N LYS A 94 11.98 10.93 5.92
CA LYS A 94 10.91 11.93 5.84
C LYS A 94 9.78 11.62 6.84
N VAL A 95 9.38 10.33 6.92
CA VAL A 95 8.34 9.89 7.84
C VAL A 95 8.79 10.07 9.30
N ARG A 96 10.02 9.69 9.63
CA ARG A 96 10.60 9.86 10.98
C ARG A 96 10.56 11.32 11.46
N ARG A 97 10.80 12.29 10.57
CA ARG A 97 10.79 13.72 10.93
C ARG A 97 9.40 14.27 11.24
N ILE A 98 8.36 13.67 10.65
CA ILE A 98 6.99 14.17 10.80
C ILE A 98 6.12 13.29 11.70
N ILE A 99 6.63 12.16 12.20
CA ILE A 99 5.81 11.18 12.92
C ILE A 99 5.11 11.79 14.15
N GLY A 100 5.77 12.72 14.83
CA GLY A 100 5.17 13.46 15.95
C GLY A 100 4.01 14.36 15.55
N ASP A 101 3.94 14.78 14.29
CA ASP A 101 2.87 15.62 13.76
C ASP A 101 1.66 14.82 13.27
N VAL A 102 1.77 13.49 13.15
CA VAL A 102 0.72 12.60 12.64
C VAL A 102 0.33 11.51 13.67
N PRO A 103 -0.20 11.89 14.83
CA PRO A 103 -0.41 10.98 15.97
C PRO A 103 -1.42 9.86 15.69
N ALA A 104 -2.22 9.94 14.62
CA ALA A 104 -3.12 8.87 14.19
C ALA A 104 -2.37 7.68 13.57
N VAL A 105 -1.09 7.86 13.18
CA VAL A 105 -0.28 6.79 12.61
C VAL A 105 0.20 5.85 13.72
N GLU A 106 -0.36 4.65 13.75
CA GLU A 106 -0.05 3.64 14.76
C GLU A 106 1.19 2.81 14.39
N LYS A 107 1.40 2.53 13.09
CA LYS A 107 2.52 1.73 12.58
C LYS A 107 3.12 2.32 11.30
N VAL A 108 4.45 2.23 11.23
CA VAL A 108 5.25 2.52 10.04
C VAL A 108 5.88 1.20 9.56
N ILE A 109 5.42 0.72 8.41
CA ILE A 109 5.89 -0.54 7.82
C ILE A 109 6.98 -0.22 6.81
N VAL A 110 8.20 -0.68 7.09
CA VAL A 110 9.37 -0.38 6.28
C VAL A 110 9.65 -1.52 5.30
N PHE A 111 9.72 -1.20 4.02
CA PHE A 111 9.93 -2.22 2.97
C PHE A 111 11.31 -2.86 2.99
N ASP A 112 12.30 -2.11 3.44
CA ASP A 112 13.69 -2.53 3.42
C ASP A 112 14.15 -2.93 4.83
N GLU A 113 15.08 -3.89 4.91
CA GLU A 113 15.69 -4.28 6.18
C GLU A 113 16.67 -3.19 6.66
N LEU A 114 16.56 -2.83 7.93
CA LEU A 114 17.38 -1.81 8.57
C LEU A 114 18.10 -2.38 9.80
N PRO A 115 19.24 -1.78 10.18
CA PRO A 115 19.95 -2.16 11.42
C PRO A 115 19.13 -1.89 12.68
N GLU A 116 18.30 -0.84 12.68
CA GLU A 116 17.52 -0.39 13.83
C GLU A 116 16.15 0.16 13.41
N TYR A 117 15.13 -0.11 14.21
CA TYR A 117 13.77 0.37 14.05
C TYR A 117 13.35 1.17 15.29
N GLN A 118 12.52 2.21 15.08
CA GLN A 118 11.87 2.94 16.16
C GLN A 118 10.66 2.14 16.69
N GLU A 119 10.13 2.52 17.85
CA GLU A 119 9.06 1.79 18.55
C GLU A 119 7.82 1.50 17.70
N ASN A 120 7.44 2.43 16.83
CA ASN A 120 6.29 2.28 15.94
C ASN A 120 6.63 1.70 14.56
N GLU A 121 7.90 1.38 14.30
CA GLU A 121 8.37 0.82 13.04
C GLU A 121 8.39 -0.70 13.06
N ILE A 122 8.05 -1.30 11.94
CA ILE A 122 8.11 -2.75 11.73
C ILE A 122 8.62 -3.05 10.33
N PRO A 123 9.58 -3.97 10.13
CA PRO A 123 10.00 -4.38 8.80
C PRO A 123 8.91 -5.16 8.07
N MET A 124 8.87 -5.03 6.75
CA MET A 124 7.93 -5.79 5.91
C MET A 124 8.13 -7.30 6.08
N SER A 125 9.34 -7.77 6.29
CA SER A 125 9.62 -9.19 6.55
C SER A 125 8.89 -9.72 7.79
N GLU A 126 8.72 -8.90 8.82
CA GLU A 126 7.96 -9.28 10.00
C GLU A 126 6.45 -9.23 9.74
N VAL A 127 5.96 -8.26 8.97
CA VAL A 127 4.55 -8.23 8.52
C VAL A 127 4.20 -9.50 7.73
N LEU A 128 5.09 -9.96 6.85
CA LEU A 128 4.92 -11.21 6.11
C LEU A 128 4.84 -12.44 7.03
N LYS A 129 5.72 -12.51 8.06
CA LYS A 129 5.66 -13.59 9.06
C LYS A 129 4.38 -13.57 9.89
N LEU A 130 3.93 -12.37 10.28
CA LEU A 130 2.64 -12.20 10.96
C LEU A 130 1.50 -12.66 10.07
N GLY A 131 1.56 -12.37 8.77
CA GLY A 131 0.58 -12.84 7.78
C GLY A 131 0.53 -14.35 7.66
N ASP A 132 1.68 -15.00 7.54
CA ASP A 132 1.78 -16.46 7.49
C ASP A 132 1.18 -17.10 8.75
N LYS A 133 1.51 -16.55 9.91
CA LYS A 133 0.95 -16.98 11.20
C LYS A 133 -0.56 -16.77 11.28
N PHE A 134 -1.02 -15.58 10.91
CA PHE A 134 -2.46 -15.23 10.94
C PHE A 134 -3.28 -16.16 10.07
N MET A 135 -2.85 -16.43 8.83
CA MET A 135 -3.56 -17.35 7.91
C MET A 135 -3.60 -18.78 8.44
N LYS A 136 -2.55 -19.22 9.14
CA LYS A 136 -2.50 -20.55 9.77
C LYS A 136 -3.44 -20.67 10.97
N GLU A 137 -3.52 -19.61 11.79
CA GLU A 137 -4.33 -19.60 13.01
C GLU A 137 -5.81 -19.27 12.72
N ASN A 138 -6.09 -18.59 11.61
CA ASN A 138 -7.43 -18.17 11.20
C ASN A 138 -7.74 -18.60 9.75
N PRO A 139 -7.89 -19.91 9.49
CA PRO A 139 -8.18 -20.40 8.15
C PRO A 139 -9.45 -19.79 7.58
N GLY A 140 -9.38 -19.22 6.37
CA GLY A 140 -10.52 -18.59 5.69
C GLY A 140 -10.74 -17.11 6.01
N ALA A 141 -10.19 -16.58 7.10
CA ALA A 141 -10.45 -15.19 7.52
C ALA A 141 -10.04 -14.14 6.47
N LEU A 142 -8.90 -14.33 5.78
CA LEU A 142 -8.49 -13.45 4.70
C LEU A 142 -9.46 -13.55 3.51
N GLU A 143 -9.91 -14.76 3.17
CA GLU A 143 -10.86 -14.96 2.09
C GLU A 143 -12.21 -14.32 2.39
N GLU A 144 -12.72 -14.48 3.60
CA GLU A 144 -13.93 -13.78 4.07
C GLU A 144 -13.76 -12.27 4.00
N ARG A 145 -12.59 -11.73 4.39
CA ARG A 145 -12.30 -10.31 4.35
C ARG A 145 -12.37 -9.77 2.93
N TYR A 146 -11.61 -10.31 1.97
CA TYR A 146 -11.63 -9.75 0.63
C TYR A 146 -12.94 -10.02 -0.13
N LYS A 147 -13.67 -11.09 0.17
CA LYS A 147 -15.02 -11.34 -0.36
C LYS A 147 -16.08 -10.40 0.21
N SER A 148 -15.83 -9.82 1.37
CA SER A 148 -16.73 -8.82 1.97
C SER A 148 -16.64 -7.43 1.32
N ILE A 149 -15.61 -7.20 0.49
CA ILE A 149 -15.38 -5.92 -0.17
C ILE A 149 -16.43 -5.74 -1.28
N GLN A 150 -17.10 -4.59 -1.26
CA GLN A 150 -18.11 -4.26 -2.23
C GLN A 150 -17.54 -3.37 -3.33
N PRO A 151 -18.10 -3.41 -4.56
CA PRO A 151 -17.65 -2.56 -5.65
C PRO A 151 -17.61 -1.06 -5.33
N ASP A 152 -18.51 -0.60 -4.48
CA ASP A 152 -18.64 0.81 -4.09
C ASP A 152 -17.83 1.18 -2.83
N ASP A 153 -17.13 0.22 -2.21
CA ASP A 153 -16.15 0.54 -1.17
C ASP A 153 -14.98 1.34 -1.75
N TYR A 154 -14.43 2.25 -0.94
CA TYR A 154 -13.26 3.02 -1.35
C TYR A 154 -12.02 2.13 -1.43
N ALA A 155 -11.29 2.28 -2.52
CA ALA A 155 -10.03 1.57 -2.78
C ALA A 155 -8.82 2.48 -2.64
N ASN A 156 -8.99 3.78 -2.99
CA ASN A 156 -7.85 4.69 -3.09
C ASN A 156 -8.25 6.14 -2.80
N ILE A 157 -7.30 6.91 -2.22
CA ILE A 157 -7.39 8.37 -2.11
C ILE A 157 -6.20 8.97 -2.85
N SER A 158 -6.42 9.45 -4.07
CA SER A 158 -5.39 10.12 -4.88
C SER A 158 -5.41 11.63 -4.66
N TYR A 159 -4.26 12.19 -4.26
CA TYR A 159 -4.13 13.63 -4.09
C TYR A 159 -3.67 14.31 -5.37
N THR A 160 -4.41 15.32 -5.81
CA THR A 160 -4.03 16.18 -6.93
C THR A 160 -3.55 17.53 -6.41
N SER A 161 -2.59 18.14 -7.13
CA SER A 161 -2.26 19.55 -6.95
C SER A 161 -3.42 20.38 -7.49
N GLY A 162 -4.32 20.82 -6.59
CA GLY A 162 -5.42 21.70 -6.98
C GLY A 162 -4.89 23.08 -7.41
N THR A 163 -5.70 23.83 -8.15
CA THR A 163 -5.48 25.26 -8.45
C THR A 163 -5.67 26.15 -7.19
N THR A 164 -6.15 25.57 -6.09
CA THR A 164 -6.34 26.18 -4.77
C THR A 164 -5.19 25.77 -3.85
N ALA A 165 -4.98 26.52 -2.75
CA ALA A 165 -3.83 26.36 -1.85
C ALA A 165 -3.66 24.94 -1.28
N ASP A 166 -4.75 24.20 -1.04
CA ASP A 166 -4.69 22.86 -0.43
C ASP A 166 -4.94 21.74 -1.45
N PRO A 167 -4.16 20.63 -1.37
CA PRO A 167 -4.36 19.47 -2.22
C PRO A 167 -5.72 18.81 -1.99
N LYS A 168 -6.36 18.33 -3.06
CA LYS A 168 -7.66 17.64 -2.99
C LYS A 168 -7.46 16.13 -3.04
N GLY A 169 -8.05 15.40 -2.09
CA GLY A 169 -8.13 13.95 -2.10
C GLY A 169 -9.30 13.46 -2.95
N ILE A 170 -9.00 12.76 -4.03
CA ILE A 170 -10.02 12.14 -4.90
C ILE A 170 -10.24 10.71 -4.42
N LEU A 171 -11.47 10.41 -4.01
CA LEU A 171 -11.88 9.08 -3.59
C LEU A 171 -12.19 8.23 -4.82
N LEU A 172 -11.53 7.08 -4.95
CA LEU A 172 -11.79 6.08 -5.98
C LEU A 172 -12.30 4.80 -5.33
N THR A 173 -13.36 4.23 -5.91
CA THR A 173 -13.93 2.95 -5.47
C THR A 173 -13.29 1.77 -6.21
N HIS A 174 -13.48 0.54 -5.69
CA HIS A 174 -13.10 -0.67 -6.42
C HIS A 174 -13.76 -0.73 -7.80
N ARG A 175 -15.01 -0.28 -7.94
CA ARG A 175 -15.73 -0.19 -9.22
C ARG A 175 -14.99 0.69 -10.23
N ASN A 176 -14.40 1.81 -9.81
CA ASN A 176 -13.66 2.68 -10.72
C ASN A 176 -12.44 1.96 -11.32
N TYR A 177 -11.73 1.17 -10.50
CA TYR A 177 -10.59 0.37 -10.96
C TYR A 177 -11.04 -0.75 -11.91
N THR A 178 -12.02 -1.56 -11.51
CA THR A 178 -12.49 -2.69 -12.34
C THR A 178 -13.06 -2.23 -13.67
N ALA A 179 -13.87 -1.16 -13.69
CA ALA A 179 -14.39 -0.59 -14.91
C ALA A 179 -13.27 -0.07 -15.84
N ASN A 180 -12.22 0.55 -15.27
CA ASN A 180 -11.08 1.00 -16.06
C ASN A 180 -10.31 -0.17 -16.68
N VAL A 181 -10.07 -1.23 -15.90
CA VAL A 181 -9.42 -2.47 -16.40
C VAL A 181 -10.26 -3.11 -17.50
N GLU A 182 -11.59 -3.24 -17.33
CA GLU A 182 -12.49 -3.79 -18.34
C GLU A 182 -12.46 -2.97 -19.64
N GLN A 183 -12.50 -1.65 -19.53
CA GLN A 183 -12.40 -0.75 -20.68
C GLN A 183 -11.05 -0.88 -21.39
N ALA A 184 -9.94 -0.91 -20.65
CA ALA A 184 -8.63 -1.11 -21.23
C ALA A 184 -8.52 -2.46 -21.94
N HIS A 185 -9.03 -3.53 -21.34
CA HIS A 185 -9.01 -4.88 -21.90
C HIS A 185 -9.88 -5.02 -23.16
N SER A 186 -10.93 -4.21 -23.28
CA SER A 186 -11.77 -4.21 -24.49
C SER A 186 -11.07 -3.64 -25.73
N VAL A 187 -10.01 -2.87 -25.54
CA VAL A 187 -9.27 -2.19 -26.63
C VAL A 187 -7.87 -2.77 -26.82
N VAL A 188 -7.25 -3.24 -25.73
CA VAL A 188 -5.88 -3.79 -25.73
C VAL A 188 -5.92 -5.25 -25.33
N ALA A 189 -5.58 -6.15 -26.27
CA ALA A 189 -5.38 -7.55 -25.95
C ALA A 189 -4.05 -7.72 -25.21
N ILE A 190 -4.13 -8.10 -23.94
CA ILE A 190 -2.95 -8.46 -23.14
C ILE A 190 -2.72 -9.96 -23.31
N PRO A 191 -1.60 -10.41 -23.90
CA PRO A 191 -1.32 -11.83 -24.07
C PRO A 191 -1.07 -12.50 -22.71
N GLU A 192 -1.34 -13.81 -22.62
CA GLU A 192 -1.15 -14.59 -21.38
C GLU A 192 0.28 -14.56 -20.84
N ASN A 193 1.28 -14.38 -21.73
CA ASN A 193 2.69 -14.30 -21.36
C ASN A 193 3.21 -12.85 -21.32
N ALA A 194 2.34 -11.87 -21.14
CA ALA A 194 2.74 -10.47 -21.04
C ALA A 194 3.70 -10.23 -19.86
N VAL A 195 4.69 -9.38 -20.10
CA VAL A 195 5.64 -8.92 -19.07
C VAL A 195 5.40 -7.46 -18.79
N MET A 196 5.22 -7.12 -17.53
CA MET A 196 5.08 -5.74 -17.06
C MET A 196 6.42 -5.27 -16.45
N LEU A 197 6.90 -4.13 -16.90
CA LEU A 197 8.08 -3.48 -16.32
C LEU A 197 7.64 -2.48 -15.25
N ILE A 198 8.19 -2.63 -14.03
CA ILE A 198 8.02 -1.67 -12.92
C ILE A 198 9.33 -0.91 -12.76
N ILE A 199 9.28 0.43 -12.90
CA ILE A 199 10.43 1.33 -12.88
C ILE A 199 10.33 2.25 -11.66
#